data_0dc972015c107d54079bc39a16036c20
#
_entry.id   0dc972015c107d54079bc39a16036c20
#
_cell.length_a   1.000
_cell.length_b   1.000
_cell.length_c   1.000
_cell.angle_alpha   90.00
_cell.angle_beta   90.00
_cell.angle_gamma   90.00
#
_symmetry.space_group_name_H-M   'P 1'
#
loop_
_entity.id
_entity.type
_entity.pdbx_description
1 polymer ?
#
loop_
_entity_poly.entity_id
_entity_poly.type
_entity_poly.pdbx_seq_one_letter_code
_entity_poly.pdbx_strand_id
1 'polypeptide(L)'
;MGPKHFLNFEKISNQEFVSIIERGIELKNSNETEKTLKGKILGLVFEQPSTRTRVSFEVGINNLGGSSIFLSGSELQLSRGEPISDTAKVLSSMLDVIVLRTDNHEKLEIFSQNSSVPVINGLTNLFHPCQIMADLMTFREVTEGKNLEKVCWIGDGNNVCNSYIEAAKLLNFELSIFCPKGYEPNANILESSKKFVSLATNKEDALRLSLIHI
;
A
#
# COMPACT_ATOMS: atom_id res chain seq x y z
N MET A 1 -4.32 -19.86 -12.88
CA MET A 1 -3.59 -18.99 -11.94
C MET A 1 -4.63 -18.20 -11.14
N GLY A 2 -4.46 -18.05 -9.83
CA GLY A 2 -5.34 -17.22 -9.00
C GLY A 2 -5.16 -15.73 -9.29
N PRO A 3 -6.01 -14.87 -8.69
CA PRO A 3 -5.91 -13.42 -8.84
C PRO A 3 -4.58 -12.90 -8.26
N LYS A 4 -4.06 -11.83 -8.85
CA LYS A 4 -2.87 -11.14 -8.31
C LYS A 4 -3.32 -10.14 -7.25
N HIS A 5 -2.86 -10.32 -6.01
CA HIS A 5 -3.15 -9.42 -4.89
C HIS A 5 -2.03 -8.40 -4.72
N PHE A 6 -2.35 -7.24 -4.12
CA PHE A 6 -1.39 -6.20 -3.75
C PHE A 6 -1.46 -5.96 -2.24
N LEU A 7 -0.74 -6.78 -1.45
CA LEU A 7 -0.77 -6.76 0.01
C LEU A 7 0.40 -5.96 0.60
N ASN A 8 1.57 -6.09 -0.03
CA ASN A 8 2.85 -5.44 0.27
C ASN A 8 3.70 -5.47 -1.00
N PHE A 9 5.01 -5.20 -0.90
CA PHE A 9 5.90 -5.20 -2.08
C PHE A 9 6.62 -6.54 -2.32
N GLU A 10 6.37 -7.57 -1.54
CA GLU A 10 7.08 -8.84 -1.65
C GLU A 10 6.84 -9.56 -2.98
N LYS A 11 5.60 -9.47 -3.51
CA LYS A 11 5.18 -10.19 -4.73
C LYS A 11 5.09 -9.29 -5.98
N ILE A 12 5.66 -8.10 -5.94
CA ILE A 12 5.74 -7.20 -7.08
C ILE A 12 7.19 -7.07 -7.54
N SER A 13 7.44 -7.06 -8.84
CA SER A 13 8.76 -6.79 -9.37
C SER A 13 9.04 -5.29 -9.46
N ASN A 14 10.31 -4.89 -9.50
CA ASN A 14 10.71 -3.49 -9.72
C ASN A 14 10.06 -2.93 -11.00
N GLN A 15 10.09 -3.68 -12.09
CA GLN A 15 9.51 -3.25 -13.36
C GLN A 15 7.99 -3.01 -13.26
N GLU A 16 7.27 -3.89 -12.58
CA GLU A 16 5.83 -3.72 -12.35
C GLU A 16 5.53 -2.50 -11.47
N PHE A 17 6.32 -2.31 -10.40
CA PHE A 17 6.19 -1.14 -9.53
C PHE A 17 6.36 0.16 -10.32
N VAL A 18 7.44 0.27 -11.10
CA VAL A 18 7.72 1.45 -11.94
C VAL A 18 6.61 1.66 -12.96
N SER A 19 6.16 0.61 -13.63
CA SER A 19 5.07 0.66 -14.61
C SER A 19 3.75 1.18 -14.01
N ILE A 20 3.41 0.79 -12.78
CA ILE A 20 2.22 1.30 -12.09
C ILE A 20 2.35 2.81 -11.80
N ILE A 21 3.51 3.26 -11.33
CA ILE A 21 3.78 4.68 -11.07
C ILE A 21 3.65 5.49 -12.37
N GLU A 22 4.31 5.05 -13.44
CA GLU A 22 4.26 5.72 -14.74
C GLU A 22 2.84 5.80 -15.29
N ARG A 23 2.10 4.69 -15.21
CA ARG A 23 0.69 4.68 -15.60
C ARG A 23 -0.16 5.63 -14.75
N GLY A 24 0.12 5.74 -13.45
CA GLY A 24 -0.55 6.71 -12.57
C GLY A 24 -0.30 8.16 -13.01
N ILE A 25 0.94 8.49 -13.36
CA ILE A 25 1.33 9.83 -13.85
C ILE A 25 0.65 10.12 -15.21
N GLU A 26 0.64 9.17 -16.13
CA GLU A 26 -0.05 9.29 -17.43
C GLU A 26 -1.54 9.58 -17.24
N LEU A 27 -2.24 8.78 -16.42
CA LEU A 27 -3.66 8.96 -16.14
C LEU A 27 -3.98 10.31 -15.49
N LYS A 28 -3.11 10.78 -14.59
CA LYS A 28 -3.24 12.08 -13.94
C LYS A 28 -3.12 13.24 -14.92
N ASN A 29 -2.23 13.11 -15.91
CA ASN A 29 -1.94 14.16 -16.89
C ASN A 29 -2.81 14.06 -18.15
N SER A 30 -3.58 12.98 -18.31
CA SER A 30 -4.48 12.79 -19.45
C SER A 30 -5.74 13.66 -19.31
N ASN A 31 -6.10 14.32 -20.41
CA ASN A 31 -7.38 15.06 -20.50
C ASN A 31 -8.58 14.12 -20.74
N GLU A 32 -8.34 12.90 -21.18
CA GLU A 32 -9.35 11.86 -21.41
C GLU A 32 -9.13 10.70 -20.44
N THR A 33 -10.12 10.44 -19.60
CA THR A 33 -10.06 9.29 -18.69
C THR A 33 -10.52 8.04 -19.45
N GLU A 34 -9.60 7.12 -19.70
CA GLU A 34 -9.93 5.81 -20.25
C GLU A 34 -10.88 5.07 -19.30
N LYS A 35 -12.00 4.58 -19.83
CA LYS A 35 -12.99 3.81 -19.05
C LYS A 35 -12.61 2.32 -18.99
N THR A 36 -11.36 2.02 -18.64
CA THR A 36 -10.79 0.66 -18.63
C THR A 36 -11.47 -0.29 -17.64
N LEU A 37 -12.13 0.27 -16.61
CA LEU A 37 -12.86 -0.51 -15.60
C LEU A 37 -14.38 -0.37 -15.74
N LYS A 38 -14.89 -0.08 -16.95
CA LYS A 38 -16.33 0.03 -17.20
C LYS A 38 -17.05 -1.25 -16.79
N GLY A 39 -18.09 -1.09 -15.95
CA GLY A 39 -18.91 -2.17 -15.44
C GLY A 39 -18.25 -2.99 -14.32
N LYS A 40 -17.06 -2.63 -13.85
CA LYS A 40 -16.38 -3.25 -12.70
C LYS A 40 -16.85 -2.64 -11.38
N ILE A 41 -16.94 -3.47 -10.35
CA ILE A 41 -17.39 -3.09 -9.01
C ILE A 41 -16.26 -3.28 -8.02
N LEU A 42 -15.86 -2.19 -7.37
CA LEU A 42 -14.86 -2.17 -6.29
C LEU A 42 -15.55 -2.28 -4.93
N GLY A 43 -15.20 -3.28 -4.14
CA GLY A 43 -15.57 -3.35 -2.72
C GLY A 43 -14.56 -2.62 -1.84
N LEU A 44 -15.02 -1.66 -1.04
CA LEU A 44 -14.22 -0.99 -0.02
C LEU A 44 -14.61 -1.53 1.35
N VAL A 45 -13.87 -2.49 1.85
CA VAL A 45 -14.11 -3.20 3.12
C VAL A 45 -13.23 -2.58 4.21
N PHE A 46 -13.81 -1.76 5.08
CA PHE A 46 -13.05 -0.97 6.05
C PHE A 46 -13.47 -1.28 7.48
N GLU A 47 -12.61 -1.93 8.25
CA GLU A 47 -12.79 -2.10 9.70
C GLU A 47 -12.46 -0.81 10.46
N GLN A 48 -11.60 0.06 9.89
CA GLN A 48 -11.19 1.33 10.48
C GLN A 48 -11.61 2.52 9.60
N PRO A 49 -12.10 3.62 10.18
CA PRO A 49 -12.48 4.81 9.42
C PRO A 49 -11.29 5.39 8.64
N SER A 50 -11.53 5.83 7.42
CA SER A 50 -10.56 6.56 6.62
C SER A 50 -11.22 7.39 5.54
N THR A 51 -11.18 8.70 5.67
CA THR A 51 -11.73 9.61 4.67
C THR A 51 -10.89 9.61 3.39
N ARG A 52 -9.58 9.82 3.52
CA ARG A 52 -8.68 9.95 2.37
C ARG A 52 -8.61 8.68 1.53
N THR A 53 -8.38 7.54 2.14
CA THR A 53 -8.31 6.25 1.43
C THR A 53 -9.63 5.92 0.74
N ARG A 54 -10.76 6.10 1.44
CA ARG A 54 -12.07 5.86 0.88
C ARG A 54 -12.31 6.73 -0.35
N VAL A 55 -12.21 8.05 -0.21
CA VAL A 55 -12.51 9.00 -1.29
C VAL A 55 -11.57 8.78 -2.48
N SER A 56 -10.27 8.53 -2.27
CA SER A 56 -9.34 8.30 -3.37
C SER A 56 -9.70 7.08 -4.21
N PHE A 57 -10.06 5.96 -3.57
CA PHE A 57 -10.48 4.75 -4.30
C PHE A 57 -11.86 4.92 -4.96
N GLU A 58 -12.83 5.56 -4.30
CA GLU A 58 -14.16 5.85 -4.88
C GLU A 58 -14.04 6.74 -6.12
N VAL A 59 -13.29 7.83 -6.04
CA VAL A 59 -13.04 8.72 -7.17
C VAL A 59 -12.25 8.01 -8.27
N GLY A 60 -11.21 7.27 -7.92
CA GLY A 60 -10.38 6.54 -8.88
C GLY A 60 -11.17 5.55 -9.71
N ILE A 61 -11.96 4.67 -9.08
CA ILE A 61 -12.77 3.68 -9.80
C ILE A 61 -13.84 4.33 -10.69
N ASN A 62 -14.49 5.41 -10.20
CA ASN A 62 -15.47 6.15 -10.99
C ASN A 62 -14.85 6.82 -12.21
N ASN A 63 -13.68 7.42 -12.07
CA ASN A 63 -12.94 8.00 -13.19
C ASN A 63 -12.60 6.96 -14.25
N LEU A 64 -12.28 5.74 -13.85
CA LEU A 64 -11.99 4.61 -14.74
C LEU A 64 -13.27 3.91 -15.27
N GLY A 65 -14.48 4.42 -14.95
CA GLY A 65 -15.76 3.94 -15.48
C GLY A 65 -16.40 2.80 -14.71
N GLY A 66 -15.84 2.40 -13.58
CA GLY A 66 -16.42 1.44 -12.66
C GLY A 66 -17.29 2.10 -11.59
N SER A 67 -17.68 1.34 -10.58
CA SER A 67 -18.43 1.79 -9.42
C SER A 67 -17.85 1.22 -8.14
N SER A 68 -18.23 1.74 -6.97
CA SER A 68 -17.77 1.23 -5.68
C SER A 68 -18.92 0.96 -4.74
N ILE A 69 -18.72 0.01 -3.83
CA ILE A 69 -19.57 -0.29 -2.69
C ILE A 69 -18.73 -0.16 -1.43
N PHE A 70 -19.15 0.71 -0.51
CA PHE A 70 -18.49 0.86 0.77
C PHE A 70 -19.17 -0.03 1.82
N LEU A 71 -18.36 -0.83 2.53
CA LEU A 71 -18.78 -1.74 3.57
C LEU A 71 -17.98 -1.41 4.84
N SER A 72 -18.63 -0.85 5.84
CA SER A 72 -18.01 -0.60 7.15
C SER A 72 -17.92 -1.88 7.97
N GLY A 73 -16.93 -1.96 8.86
CA GLY A 73 -16.77 -3.13 9.73
C GLY A 73 -17.98 -3.41 10.62
N SER A 74 -18.76 -2.37 10.97
CA SER A 74 -19.99 -2.51 11.74
C SER A 74 -21.17 -3.10 10.93
N GLU A 75 -21.14 -2.98 9.61
CA GLU A 75 -22.16 -3.53 8.69
C GLU A 75 -21.84 -4.96 8.26
N LEU A 76 -20.60 -5.38 8.40
CA LEU A 76 -20.16 -6.73 8.07
C LEU A 76 -20.53 -7.72 9.17
N GLN A 77 -20.88 -8.94 8.77
CA GLN A 77 -21.12 -10.04 9.71
C GLN A 77 -19.84 -10.47 10.47
N LEU A 78 -18.66 -9.98 10.08
CA LEU A 78 -17.41 -10.15 10.80
C LEU A 78 -17.52 -9.73 12.28
N SER A 79 -18.25 -8.65 12.56
CA SER A 79 -18.54 -8.18 13.93
C SER A 79 -19.40 -9.17 14.74
N ARG A 80 -20.05 -10.14 14.06
CA ARG A 80 -20.91 -11.16 14.65
C ARG A 80 -20.28 -12.55 14.66
N GLY A 81 -18.96 -12.65 14.37
CA GLY A 81 -18.19 -13.89 14.44
C GLY A 81 -18.16 -14.70 13.14
N GLU A 82 -18.56 -14.14 11.99
CA GLU A 82 -18.35 -14.79 10.70
C GLU A 82 -16.85 -14.93 10.43
N PRO A 83 -16.37 -16.12 9.99
CA PRO A 83 -14.96 -16.29 9.60
C PRO A 83 -14.59 -15.37 8.43
N ILE A 84 -13.41 -14.72 8.51
CA ILE A 84 -12.93 -13.82 7.45
C ILE A 84 -12.79 -14.52 6.08
N SER A 85 -12.52 -15.83 6.08
CA SER A 85 -12.47 -16.68 4.90
C SER A 85 -13.81 -16.80 4.17
N ASP A 86 -14.90 -16.82 4.92
CA ASP A 86 -16.25 -16.97 4.34
C ASP A 86 -16.74 -15.64 3.79
N THR A 87 -16.50 -14.53 4.52
CA THR A 87 -16.71 -13.17 4.01
C THR A 87 -15.93 -12.95 2.69
N ALA A 88 -14.67 -13.41 2.60
CA ALA A 88 -13.85 -13.29 1.39
C ALA A 88 -14.48 -14.02 0.20
N LYS A 89 -14.94 -15.26 0.39
CA LYS A 89 -15.61 -16.06 -0.66
C LYS A 89 -16.90 -15.41 -1.13
N VAL A 90 -17.74 -14.96 -0.20
CA VAL A 90 -19.02 -14.33 -0.52
C VAL A 90 -18.81 -13.03 -1.27
N LEU A 91 -17.98 -12.11 -0.75
CA LEU A 91 -17.75 -10.82 -1.40
C LEU A 91 -17.07 -10.96 -2.75
N SER A 92 -16.11 -11.87 -2.89
CA SER A 92 -15.42 -12.10 -4.17
C SER A 92 -16.29 -12.77 -5.23
N SER A 93 -17.44 -13.33 -4.88
CA SER A 93 -18.43 -13.82 -5.87
C SER A 93 -19.29 -12.70 -6.47
N MET A 94 -19.30 -11.50 -5.85
CA MET A 94 -20.17 -10.37 -6.24
C MET A 94 -19.39 -9.15 -6.72
N LEU A 95 -18.11 -9.06 -6.41
CA LEU A 95 -17.25 -7.91 -6.67
C LEU A 95 -16.14 -8.28 -7.65
N ASP A 96 -15.55 -7.31 -8.33
CA ASP A 96 -14.44 -7.52 -9.27
C ASP A 96 -13.06 -7.25 -8.65
N VAL A 97 -12.99 -6.42 -7.62
CA VAL A 97 -11.77 -6.09 -6.86
C VAL A 97 -12.15 -5.63 -5.46
N ILE A 98 -11.31 -5.89 -4.47
CA ILE A 98 -11.58 -5.53 -3.07
C ILE A 98 -10.40 -4.76 -2.50
N VAL A 99 -10.67 -3.63 -1.85
CA VAL A 99 -9.72 -2.94 -0.97
C VAL A 99 -10.10 -3.28 0.46
N LEU A 100 -9.21 -3.96 1.18
CA LEU A 100 -9.41 -4.27 2.59
C LEU A 100 -8.52 -3.37 3.46
N ARG A 101 -9.14 -2.67 4.42
CA ARG A 101 -8.48 -1.90 5.46
C ARG A 101 -8.81 -2.49 6.82
N THR A 102 -7.80 -3.02 7.49
CA THR A 102 -7.91 -3.69 8.80
C THR A 102 -6.69 -3.37 9.65
N ASP A 103 -6.78 -3.54 10.95
CA ASP A 103 -5.66 -3.40 11.88
C ASP A 103 -4.78 -4.67 11.98
N ASN A 104 -5.20 -5.77 11.35
CA ASN A 104 -4.51 -7.07 11.42
C ASN A 104 -4.09 -7.54 10.02
N HIS A 105 -2.76 -7.63 9.79
CA HIS A 105 -2.22 -8.07 8.50
C HIS A 105 -2.53 -9.53 8.18
N GLU A 106 -2.57 -10.41 9.18
CA GLU A 106 -2.92 -11.82 9.01
C GLU A 106 -4.37 -11.99 8.49
N LYS A 107 -5.31 -11.15 8.97
CA LYS A 107 -6.67 -11.11 8.41
C LYS A 107 -6.66 -10.79 6.92
N LEU A 108 -5.85 -9.82 6.49
CA LEU A 108 -5.71 -9.46 5.08
C LEU A 108 -5.17 -10.64 4.26
N GLU A 109 -4.18 -11.36 4.79
CA GLU A 109 -3.61 -12.55 4.14
C GLU A 109 -4.65 -13.67 4.01
N ILE A 110 -5.36 -14.01 5.09
CA ILE A 110 -6.43 -15.03 5.08
C ILE A 110 -7.52 -14.63 4.08
N PHE A 111 -7.94 -13.36 4.08
CA PHE A 111 -8.92 -12.84 3.14
C PHE A 111 -8.46 -13.02 1.70
N SER A 112 -7.22 -12.64 1.38
CA SER A 112 -6.66 -12.74 0.04
C SER A 112 -6.55 -14.19 -0.45
N GLN A 113 -6.17 -15.12 0.42
CA GLN A 113 -6.06 -16.55 0.10
C GLN A 113 -7.42 -17.19 -0.23
N ASN A 114 -8.52 -16.62 0.26
CA ASN A 114 -9.90 -17.13 0.05
C ASN A 114 -10.69 -16.28 -0.96
N SER A 115 -10.10 -15.23 -1.53
CA SER A 115 -10.72 -14.36 -2.53
C SER A 115 -10.46 -14.86 -3.95
N SER A 116 -11.51 -14.93 -4.76
CA SER A 116 -11.41 -15.22 -6.20
C SER A 116 -11.12 -13.99 -7.06
N VAL A 117 -11.05 -12.78 -6.46
CA VAL A 117 -10.75 -11.51 -7.13
C VAL A 117 -9.54 -10.83 -6.48
N PRO A 118 -8.88 -9.88 -7.18
CA PRO A 118 -7.77 -9.12 -6.60
C PRO A 118 -8.13 -8.43 -5.28
N VAL A 119 -7.22 -8.53 -4.30
CA VAL A 119 -7.30 -7.83 -3.02
C VAL A 119 -6.16 -6.83 -2.92
N ILE A 120 -6.49 -5.60 -2.54
CA ILE A 120 -5.55 -4.49 -2.33
C ILE A 120 -5.52 -4.17 -0.83
N ASN A 121 -4.32 -4.02 -0.28
CA ASN A 121 -4.10 -3.55 1.07
C ASN A 121 -4.39 -2.04 1.17
N GLY A 122 -5.54 -1.67 1.74
CA GLY A 122 -5.91 -0.28 2.02
C GLY A 122 -5.19 0.33 3.22
N LEU A 123 -4.62 -0.46 4.08
CA LEU A 123 -3.74 -0.27 5.23
C LEU A 123 -3.93 -1.43 6.22
N THR A 124 -2.83 -1.89 6.81
CA THR A 124 -2.83 -2.73 8.01
C THR A 124 -1.90 -2.13 9.07
N ASN A 125 -1.87 -2.74 10.26
CA ASN A 125 -0.89 -2.38 11.31
C ASN A 125 0.56 -2.62 10.88
N LEU A 126 0.80 -3.49 9.89
CA LEU A 126 2.14 -3.88 9.45
C LEU A 126 2.62 -3.15 8.20
N PHE A 127 1.72 -2.88 7.22
CA PHE A 127 2.06 -2.25 5.94
C PHE A 127 1.03 -1.25 5.45
N HIS A 128 1.50 -0.27 4.67
CA HIS A 128 0.69 0.69 3.92
C HIS A 128 1.26 0.92 2.50
N PRO A 129 1.22 -0.09 1.61
CA PRO A 129 1.88 0.00 0.31
C PRO A 129 1.34 1.11 -0.59
N CYS A 130 0.03 1.40 -0.54
CA CYS A 130 -0.57 2.48 -1.33
C CYS A 130 0.00 3.86 -0.97
N GLN A 131 0.40 4.10 0.29
CA GLN A 131 1.04 5.35 0.68
C GLN A 131 2.40 5.51 0.00
N ILE A 132 3.22 4.46 0.01
CA ILE A 132 4.54 4.48 -0.61
C ILE A 132 4.45 4.68 -2.12
N MET A 133 3.45 4.05 -2.77
CA MET A 133 3.19 4.29 -4.20
C MET A 133 2.91 5.78 -4.48
N ALA A 134 2.09 6.42 -3.63
CA ALA A 134 1.76 7.84 -3.76
C ALA A 134 2.98 8.74 -3.51
N ASP A 135 3.78 8.45 -2.49
CA ASP A 135 4.97 9.23 -2.12
C ASP A 135 6.02 9.16 -3.24
N LEU A 136 6.29 7.96 -3.77
CA LEU A 136 7.26 7.76 -4.84
C LEU A 136 6.76 8.30 -6.20
N MET A 137 5.46 8.24 -6.46
CA MET A 137 4.87 8.93 -7.62
C MET A 137 5.09 10.44 -7.51
N THR A 138 4.80 11.04 -6.36
CA THR A 138 5.01 12.47 -6.10
C THR A 138 6.47 12.84 -6.27
N PHE A 139 7.40 12.05 -5.73
CA PHE A 139 8.82 12.27 -5.91
C PHE A 139 9.22 12.29 -7.39
N ARG A 140 8.77 11.33 -8.19
CA ARG A 140 9.06 11.29 -9.64
C ARG A 140 8.51 12.49 -10.38
N GLU A 141 7.30 12.94 -10.04
CA GLU A 141 6.70 14.13 -10.65
C GLU A 141 7.50 15.40 -10.32
N VAL A 142 7.83 15.61 -9.04
CA VAL A 142 8.53 16.83 -8.59
C VAL A 142 9.99 16.88 -9.07
N THR A 143 10.62 15.71 -9.22
CA THR A 143 12.02 15.62 -9.65
C THR A 143 12.20 15.34 -11.14
N GLU A 144 11.12 15.41 -11.94
CA GLU A 144 11.15 15.16 -13.37
C GLU A 144 11.74 13.78 -13.72
N GLY A 145 11.38 12.77 -12.94
CA GLY A 145 11.76 11.37 -13.20
C GLY A 145 13.12 10.95 -12.66
N LYS A 146 13.75 11.70 -11.77
CA LYS A 146 15.02 11.29 -11.15
C LYS A 146 14.87 9.98 -10.39
N ASN A 147 15.94 9.21 -10.35
CA ASN A 147 16.00 8.01 -9.52
C ASN A 147 16.12 8.39 -8.05
N LEU A 148 15.42 7.63 -7.22
CA LEU A 148 15.52 7.73 -5.78
C LEU A 148 16.78 6.98 -5.33
N GLU A 149 17.73 7.67 -4.73
CA GLU A 149 18.99 7.09 -4.28
C GLU A 149 19.00 6.88 -2.76
N LYS A 150 18.54 7.89 -2.01
CA LYS A 150 18.58 7.89 -0.55
C LYS A 150 17.35 8.51 0.06
N VAL A 151 16.82 7.86 1.10
CA VAL A 151 15.68 8.34 1.90
C VAL A 151 16.08 8.34 3.37
N CYS A 152 15.62 9.34 4.11
CA CYS A 152 15.71 9.38 5.56
C CYS A 152 14.32 9.29 6.16
N TRP A 153 14.14 8.36 7.09
CA TRP A 153 12.96 8.25 7.95
C TRP A 153 13.30 8.70 9.37
N ILE A 154 12.53 9.64 9.90
CA ILE A 154 12.67 10.10 11.29
C ILE A 154 11.32 10.04 11.97
N GLY A 155 11.19 9.17 12.96
CA GLY A 155 9.95 9.01 13.72
C GLY A 155 9.67 7.60 14.16
N ASP A 156 8.39 7.28 14.33
CA ASP A 156 7.90 5.95 14.71
C ASP A 156 8.12 4.93 13.57
N GLY A 157 8.69 3.78 13.90
CA GLY A 157 8.89 2.65 12.99
C GLY A 157 7.60 1.89 12.67
N ASN A 158 6.58 2.59 12.24
CA ASN A 158 5.22 2.11 12.00
C ASN A 158 5.06 1.37 10.65
N ASN A 159 3.84 1.10 10.26
CA ASN A 159 3.48 0.42 9.01
C ASN A 159 3.94 1.16 7.74
N VAL A 160 4.02 2.49 7.76
CA VAL A 160 4.55 3.26 6.63
C VAL A 160 6.07 3.07 6.54
N CYS A 161 6.78 3.15 7.69
CA CYS A 161 8.21 2.85 7.77
C CYS A 161 8.52 1.43 7.27
N ASN A 162 7.77 0.43 7.72
CA ASN A 162 7.91 -0.95 7.26
C ASN A 162 7.75 -1.07 5.73
N SER A 163 6.80 -0.34 5.15
CA SER A 163 6.60 -0.33 3.69
C SER A 163 7.72 0.38 2.95
N TYR A 164 8.35 1.42 3.55
CA TYR A 164 9.57 2.03 3.01
C TYR A 164 10.75 1.07 3.01
N ILE A 165 10.88 0.24 4.05
CA ILE A 165 11.92 -0.79 4.15
C ILE A 165 11.78 -1.81 3.00
N GLU A 166 10.57 -2.30 2.71
CA GLU A 166 10.33 -3.17 1.57
C GLU A 166 10.60 -2.46 0.23
N ALA A 167 10.18 -1.20 0.09
CA ALA A 167 10.42 -0.40 -1.12
C ALA A 167 11.91 -0.17 -1.37
N ALA A 168 12.71 0.08 -0.32
CA ALA A 168 14.15 0.24 -0.42
C ALA A 168 14.82 -1.01 -1.03
N LYS A 169 14.41 -2.19 -0.58
CA LYS A 169 14.86 -3.46 -1.13
C LYS A 169 14.39 -3.66 -2.59
N LEU A 170 13.13 -3.38 -2.89
CA LEU A 170 12.55 -3.55 -4.22
C LEU A 170 13.18 -2.63 -5.27
N LEU A 171 13.40 -1.37 -4.91
CA LEU A 171 13.86 -0.32 -5.82
C LEU A 171 15.37 -0.06 -5.74
N ASN A 172 16.06 -0.73 -4.82
CA ASN A 172 17.51 -0.65 -4.63
C ASN A 172 18.00 0.78 -4.27
N PHE A 173 17.30 1.45 -3.35
CA PHE A 173 17.75 2.71 -2.75
C PHE A 173 18.19 2.52 -1.29
N GLU A 174 18.97 3.47 -0.77
CA GLU A 174 19.40 3.47 0.63
C GLU A 174 18.33 4.14 1.52
N LEU A 175 17.95 3.47 2.63
CA LEU A 175 17.04 4.01 3.64
C LEU A 175 17.78 4.13 4.99
N SER A 176 17.94 5.36 5.47
CA SER A 176 18.44 5.63 6.80
C SER A 176 17.29 5.91 7.75
N ILE A 177 17.21 5.17 8.85
CA ILE A 177 16.10 5.24 9.80
C ILE A 177 16.61 5.70 11.17
N PHE A 178 15.98 6.72 11.72
CA PHE A 178 16.11 7.10 13.12
C PHE A 178 14.76 7.04 13.82
N CYS A 179 14.65 6.14 14.78
CA CYS A 179 13.48 6.00 15.64
C CYS A 179 13.85 6.26 17.10
N PRO A 180 12.97 6.88 17.91
CA PRO A 180 13.12 6.90 19.35
C PRO A 180 13.15 5.47 19.91
N LYS A 181 13.85 5.29 21.01
CA LYS A 181 13.93 3.97 21.69
C LYS A 181 12.52 3.43 22.02
N GLY A 182 12.26 2.19 21.63
CA GLY A 182 10.97 1.51 21.80
C GLY A 182 9.97 1.74 20.67
N TYR A 183 10.38 2.49 19.62
CA TYR A 183 9.59 2.76 18.42
C TYR A 183 10.29 2.26 17.15
N GLU A 184 11.14 1.26 17.29
CA GLU A 184 11.87 0.68 16.18
C GLU A 184 10.93 -0.09 15.22
N PRO A 185 11.25 -0.15 13.91
CA PRO A 185 10.50 -0.94 12.95
C PRO A 185 10.51 -2.44 13.28
N ASN A 186 9.65 -3.19 12.63
CA ASN A 186 9.60 -4.65 12.79
C ASN A 186 10.97 -5.30 12.50
N ALA A 187 11.50 -6.04 13.47
CA ALA A 187 12.84 -6.61 13.41
C ALA A 187 13.04 -7.60 12.25
N ASN A 188 12.01 -8.40 11.90
CA ASN A 188 12.09 -9.35 10.81
C ASN A 188 12.16 -8.65 9.45
N ILE A 189 11.43 -7.54 9.30
CA ILE A 189 11.43 -6.72 8.08
C ILE A 189 12.79 -6.04 7.92
N LEU A 190 13.35 -5.47 9.01
CA LEU A 190 14.70 -4.91 9.02
C LEU A 190 15.76 -5.92 8.61
N GLU A 191 15.77 -7.11 9.22
CA GLU A 191 16.76 -8.15 8.92
C GLU A 191 16.69 -8.60 7.47
N SER A 192 15.51 -8.74 6.90
CA SER A 192 15.31 -9.11 5.48
C SER A 192 15.83 -8.06 4.49
N SER A 193 16.04 -6.82 4.95
CA SER A 193 16.38 -5.65 4.12
C SER A 193 17.68 -4.96 4.54
N LYS A 194 18.47 -5.55 5.43
CA LYS A 194 19.69 -4.95 6.04
C LYS A 194 20.75 -4.46 5.05
N LYS A 195 20.71 -4.91 3.80
CA LYS A 195 21.61 -4.42 2.74
C LYS A 195 21.26 -3.00 2.29
N PHE A 196 19.99 -2.61 2.42
CA PHE A 196 19.45 -1.35 1.91
C PHE A 196 19.06 -0.38 3.04
N VAL A 197 19.02 -0.86 4.28
CA VAL A 197 18.51 -0.13 5.43
C VAL A 197 19.55 -0.03 6.51
N SER A 198 19.74 1.18 7.06
CA SER A 198 20.60 1.44 8.22
C SER A 198 19.82 2.12 9.33
N LEU A 199 20.07 1.72 10.58
CA LEU A 199 19.58 2.42 11.75
C LEU A 199 20.60 3.45 12.20
N ALA A 200 20.23 4.74 12.15
CA ALA A 200 21.06 5.84 12.61
C ALA A 200 21.00 5.97 14.14
N THR A 201 22.10 6.38 14.75
CA THR A 201 22.19 6.57 16.20
C THR A 201 21.60 7.90 16.68
N ASN A 202 21.51 8.87 15.77
CA ASN A 202 20.91 10.19 15.99
C ASN A 202 20.30 10.72 14.68
N LYS A 203 19.48 11.76 14.79
CA LYS A 203 18.78 12.35 13.63
C LYS A 203 19.71 13.03 12.65
N GLU A 204 20.80 13.60 13.13
CA GLU A 204 21.81 14.30 12.31
C GLU A 204 22.50 13.30 11.36
N ASP A 205 22.86 12.12 11.85
CA ASP A 205 23.43 11.04 11.04
C ASP A 205 22.41 10.51 10.01
N ALA A 206 21.14 10.37 10.40
CA ALA A 206 20.09 9.95 9.49
C ALA A 206 19.91 10.93 8.33
N LEU A 207 19.95 12.24 8.60
CA LEU A 207 19.77 13.30 7.61
C LEU A 207 20.95 13.47 6.65
N ARG A 208 22.15 13.08 7.06
CA ARG A 208 23.43 13.48 6.45
C ARG A 208 23.57 13.16 4.96
N LEU A 209 22.79 12.24 4.42
CA LEU A 209 22.93 11.73 3.07
C LEU A 209 21.61 11.55 2.32
N SER A 210 20.50 12.08 2.82
CA SER A 210 19.19 11.81 2.20
C SER A 210 18.73 12.92 1.25
N LEU A 211 18.02 12.50 0.19
CA LEU A 211 17.37 13.39 -0.77
C LEU A 211 15.91 13.67 -0.39
N ILE A 212 15.30 12.79 0.43
CA ILE A 212 13.92 12.92 0.93
C ILE A 212 13.92 12.70 2.44
N HIS A 213 13.23 13.60 3.15
CA HIS A 213 12.96 13.48 4.58
C HIS A 213 11.48 13.23 4.81
N ILE A 214 11.16 12.15 5.53
CA ILE A 214 9.81 11.71 5.87
C ILE A 214 9.69 11.53 7.37
#